data_9f25205aa6f8b28ee728cc8f23860bb6
#
_entry.id   9f25205aa6f8b28ee728cc8f23860bb6
#
_cell.length_a   1.000
_cell.length_b   1.000
_cell.length_c   1.000
_cell.angle_alpha   90.00
_cell.angle_beta   90.00
_cell.angle_gamma   90.00
#
_symmetry.space_group_name_H-M   'P 1'
#
loop_
_entity.id
_entity.type
_entity.pdbx_description
1 polymer ?
#
loop_
_entity_poly.entity_id
_entity_poly.type
_entity_poly.pdbx_seq_one_letter_code
_entity_poly.pdbx_strand_id
1 'polypeptide(L)'
;MKKLIISIIMLFIFCAAIFFGGAVLKLFGTLDGPGVIEGKVLPPKAVEDRASRINVVKAELDVLDEKQILFGDLHVHTTYSTDAFMWSLPFMNGKGASPLADACDYARFCSALDFWSINDHAEASTPRKWLDTKQSIQQCNNLSEGTDDLVSFLGWEWTQVDPNPENHYGHKNVIFLETDDSLVPPRAIGSGGVAPLVMRLGLPWTMSALPATLDLKNRDRFFAFDKFFDEIQATPICPQGVSTRDLPIDCYEEATNPNILFDKLKEWDSPYMVIPHG
;
A
#
# COMPACT_ATOMS: atom_id res chain seq x y z
N MET A 1 45.24 8.77 -31.73
CA MET A 1 44.29 7.67 -31.43
C MET A 1 44.47 7.09 -30.00
N LYS A 2 45.63 6.57 -29.59
CA LYS A 2 45.80 5.96 -28.23
C LYS A 2 45.44 6.90 -27.08
N LYS A 3 45.88 8.16 -27.08
CA LYS A 3 45.51 9.15 -26.03
C LYS A 3 44.02 9.40 -25.95
N LEU A 4 43.29 9.49 -27.09
CA LEU A 4 41.85 9.66 -27.11
C LEU A 4 41.11 8.46 -26.52
N ILE A 5 41.55 7.24 -26.88
CA ILE A 5 40.97 6.00 -26.33
C ILE A 5 41.16 5.95 -24.81
N ILE A 6 42.37 6.26 -24.33
CA ILE A 6 42.64 6.29 -22.87
C ILE A 6 41.78 7.32 -22.17
N SER A 7 41.59 8.54 -22.77
CA SER A 7 40.72 9.54 -22.16
C SER A 7 39.26 9.10 -22.10
N ILE A 8 38.76 8.43 -23.14
CA ILE A 8 37.39 7.90 -23.16
C ILE A 8 37.21 6.81 -22.08
N ILE A 9 38.19 5.90 -21.95
CA ILE A 9 38.16 4.85 -20.92
C ILE A 9 38.17 5.46 -19.52
N MET A 10 39.08 6.44 -19.28
CA MET A 10 39.15 7.12 -17.98
C MET A 10 37.85 7.87 -17.64
N LEU A 11 37.24 8.54 -18.63
CA LEU A 11 35.94 9.19 -18.44
C LEU A 11 34.84 8.18 -18.10
N PHE A 12 34.81 7.03 -18.77
CA PHE A 12 33.84 5.98 -18.50
C PHE A 12 34.02 5.40 -17.09
N ILE A 13 35.25 5.12 -16.67
CA ILE A 13 35.56 4.63 -15.32
C ILE A 13 35.14 5.66 -14.26
N PHE A 14 35.41 6.95 -14.52
CA PHE A 14 35.04 8.03 -13.62
C PHE A 14 33.51 8.16 -13.48
N CYS A 15 32.77 8.14 -14.60
CA CYS A 15 31.31 8.15 -14.60
C CYS A 15 30.73 6.93 -13.88
N ALA A 16 31.28 5.73 -14.12
CA ALA A 16 30.88 4.52 -13.43
C ALA A 16 31.14 4.61 -11.90
N ALA A 17 32.29 5.13 -11.51
CA ALA A 17 32.62 5.31 -10.09
C ALA A 17 31.65 6.31 -9.40
N ILE A 18 31.27 7.40 -10.07
CA ILE A 18 30.27 8.34 -9.55
C ILE A 18 28.91 7.66 -9.43
N PHE A 19 28.47 6.94 -10.46
CA PHE A 19 27.18 6.27 -10.46
C PHE A 19 27.11 5.20 -9.35
N PHE A 20 28.04 4.26 -9.32
CA PHE A 20 28.02 3.21 -8.31
C PHE A 20 28.32 3.74 -6.91
N GLY A 21 29.19 4.75 -6.79
CA GLY A 21 29.42 5.44 -5.51
C GLY A 21 28.15 6.13 -5.01
N GLY A 22 27.42 6.80 -5.89
CA GLY A 22 26.12 7.40 -5.57
C GLY A 22 25.07 6.36 -5.18
N ALA A 23 25.04 5.21 -5.85
CA ALA A 23 24.14 4.11 -5.49
C ALA A 23 24.46 3.51 -4.11
N VAL A 24 25.75 3.28 -3.81
CA VAL A 24 26.20 2.80 -2.49
C VAL A 24 25.83 3.79 -1.38
N LEU A 25 25.98 5.09 -1.65
CA LEU A 25 25.63 6.14 -0.71
C LEU A 25 24.13 6.48 -0.71
N LYS A 26 23.32 5.74 -1.48
CA LYS A 26 21.87 5.91 -1.59
C LYS A 26 21.44 7.34 -1.96
N LEU A 27 22.18 7.99 -2.87
CA LEU A 27 21.91 9.36 -3.31
C LEU A 27 20.83 9.45 -4.39
N PHE A 28 20.41 8.33 -4.96
CA PHE A 28 19.42 8.27 -6.03
C PHE A 28 18.05 7.84 -5.52
N GLY A 29 17.02 8.13 -6.34
CA GLY A 29 15.65 7.77 -6.07
C GLY A 29 14.93 8.76 -5.17
N THR A 30 13.62 8.67 -5.23
CA THR A 30 12.67 9.42 -4.39
C THR A 30 11.68 8.44 -3.81
N LEU A 31 11.08 8.78 -2.67
CA LEU A 31 9.94 8.03 -2.15
C LEU A 31 8.75 8.21 -3.07
N ASP A 32 8.02 7.12 -3.33
CA ASP A 32 6.71 7.20 -3.98
C ASP A 32 5.73 7.96 -3.08
N GLY A 33 4.92 8.81 -3.70
CA GLY A 33 3.82 9.50 -3.04
C GLY A 33 2.47 8.80 -3.28
N PRO A 34 1.40 9.33 -2.67
CA PRO A 34 0.05 8.76 -2.79
C PRO A 34 -0.60 8.93 -4.17
N GLY A 35 0.01 9.67 -5.07
CA GLY A 35 -0.61 10.08 -6.33
C GLY A 35 -1.58 11.26 -6.16
N VAL A 36 -2.39 11.50 -7.17
CA VAL A 36 -3.39 12.58 -7.18
C VAL A 36 -4.70 12.00 -7.72
N ILE A 37 -5.76 12.07 -6.91
CA ILE A 37 -7.09 11.64 -7.32
C ILE A 37 -7.62 12.60 -8.41
N GLU A 38 -8.26 12.09 -9.45
CA GLU A 38 -8.76 12.86 -10.60
C GLU A 38 -9.77 13.97 -10.25
N GLY A 39 -10.35 13.95 -9.06
CA GLY A 39 -11.29 14.98 -8.60
C GLY A 39 -12.61 14.98 -9.38
N LYS A 40 -13.00 13.85 -9.97
CA LYS A 40 -14.25 13.66 -10.71
C LYS A 40 -15.06 12.55 -10.06
N VAL A 41 -16.36 12.62 -10.25
CA VAL A 41 -17.34 11.61 -9.87
C VAL A 41 -17.94 10.97 -11.12
N LEU A 42 -18.57 9.82 -10.96
CA LEU A 42 -19.31 9.23 -12.07
C LEU A 42 -20.42 10.18 -12.54
N PRO A 43 -20.68 10.28 -13.85
CA PRO A 43 -21.85 11.03 -14.35
C PRO A 43 -23.13 10.49 -13.71
N PRO A 44 -24.09 11.37 -13.29
CA PRO A 44 -25.32 10.93 -12.65
C PRO A 44 -26.07 9.85 -13.45
N LYS A 45 -26.08 9.96 -14.76
CA LYS A 45 -26.68 8.94 -15.63
C LYS A 45 -25.99 7.57 -15.50
N ALA A 46 -24.69 7.50 -15.29
CA ALA A 46 -23.98 6.21 -15.10
C ALA A 46 -24.38 5.56 -13.77
N VAL A 47 -24.57 6.37 -12.71
CA VAL A 47 -25.04 5.89 -11.40
C VAL A 47 -26.49 5.40 -11.51
N GLU A 48 -27.39 6.15 -12.21
CA GLU A 48 -28.77 5.75 -12.46
C GLU A 48 -28.86 4.47 -13.29
N ASP A 49 -28.06 4.35 -14.37
CA ASP A 49 -28.03 3.16 -15.23
C ASP A 49 -27.53 1.93 -14.45
N ARG A 50 -26.57 2.11 -13.52
CA ARG A 50 -26.09 1.05 -12.61
C ARG A 50 -27.20 0.61 -11.65
N ALA A 51 -27.84 1.56 -10.97
CA ALA A 51 -28.94 1.28 -10.06
C ALA A 51 -30.12 0.55 -10.78
N SER A 52 -30.43 0.96 -12.01
CA SER A 52 -31.46 0.31 -12.83
C SER A 52 -31.10 -1.14 -13.16
N ARG A 53 -29.85 -1.44 -13.51
CA ARG A 53 -29.39 -2.82 -13.75
C ARG A 53 -29.45 -3.67 -12.48
N ILE A 54 -29.06 -3.13 -11.35
CA ILE A 54 -29.15 -3.82 -10.04
C ILE A 54 -30.60 -4.17 -9.74
N ASN A 55 -31.54 -3.25 -9.96
CA ASN A 55 -32.97 -3.50 -9.73
C ASN A 55 -33.55 -4.60 -10.64
N VAL A 56 -33.10 -4.69 -11.90
CA VAL A 56 -33.46 -5.81 -12.79
C VAL A 56 -32.96 -7.14 -12.23
N VAL A 57 -31.69 -7.21 -11.81
CA VAL A 57 -31.12 -8.43 -11.22
C VAL A 57 -31.84 -8.82 -9.92
N LYS A 58 -32.16 -7.82 -9.06
CA LYS A 58 -32.97 -8.07 -7.84
C LYS A 58 -34.31 -8.71 -8.16
N ALA A 59 -35.00 -8.21 -9.15
CA ALA A 59 -36.31 -8.76 -9.57
C ALA A 59 -36.16 -10.20 -10.12
N GLU A 60 -35.11 -10.47 -10.90
CA GLU A 60 -34.82 -11.81 -11.43
C GLU A 60 -34.47 -12.83 -10.33
N LEU A 61 -33.83 -12.38 -9.23
CA LEU A 61 -33.40 -13.24 -8.12
C LEU A 61 -34.42 -13.25 -6.96
N ASP A 62 -35.59 -12.64 -7.12
CA ASP A 62 -36.61 -12.51 -6.07
C ASP A 62 -36.05 -11.94 -4.75
N VAL A 63 -35.14 -10.97 -4.85
CA VAL A 63 -34.53 -10.30 -3.71
C VAL A 63 -35.47 -9.24 -3.17
N LEU A 64 -35.72 -9.26 -1.85
CA LEU A 64 -36.61 -8.28 -1.19
C LEU A 64 -36.11 -6.84 -1.42
N ASP A 65 -37.05 -5.90 -1.56
CA ASP A 65 -36.76 -4.48 -1.83
C ASP A 65 -35.88 -3.82 -0.76
N GLU A 66 -35.92 -4.31 0.47
CA GLU A 66 -35.11 -3.82 1.59
C GLU A 66 -33.61 -4.18 1.48
N LYS A 67 -33.27 -5.15 0.61
CA LYS A 67 -31.89 -5.59 0.40
C LYS A 67 -31.31 -4.96 -0.85
N GLN A 68 -30.03 -4.60 -0.76
CA GLN A 68 -29.23 -4.14 -1.88
C GLN A 68 -28.22 -5.22 -2.30
N ILE A 69 -27.95 -5.30 -3.61
CA ILE A 69 -26.85 -6.09 -4.16
C ILE A 69 -25.74 -5.10 -4.48
N LEU A 70 -24.64 -5.19 -3.76
CA LEU A 70 -23.47 -4.33 -3.93
C LEU A 70 -22.27 -5.16 -4.39
N PHE A 71 -21.45 -4.56 -5.25
CA PHE A 71 -20.23 -5.16 -5.76
C PHE A 71 -19.03 -4.37 -5.27
N GLY A 72 -18.06 -5.07 -4.66
CA GLY A 72 -16.89 -4.40 -4.11
C GLY A 72 -15.67 -5.31 -4.05
N ASP A 73 -14.54 -4.69 -3.75
CA ASP A 73 -13.27 -5.36 -3.52
C ASP A 73 -12.73 -4.96 -2.14
N LEU A 74 -12.54 -5.93 -1.27
CA LEU A 74 -12.02 -5.73 0.09
C LEU A 74 -10.56 -6.18 0.24
N HIS A 75 -9.81 -6.25 -0.88
CA HIS A 75 -8.41 -6.64 -0.88
C HIS A 75 -7.65 -5.94 -2.02
N VAL A 76 -7.30 -4.68 -1.80
CA VAL A 76 -6.61 -3.86 -2.81
C VAL A 76 -5.25 -3.42 -2.29
N HIS A 77 -4.19 -3.70 -3.06
CA HIS A 77 -2.82 -3.28 -2.80
C HIS A 77 -2.39 -2.18 -3.75
N THR A 78 -1.52 -1.31 -3.25
CA THR A 78 -0.91 -0.22 -4.01
C THR A 78 0.63 -0.32 -3.96
N THR A 79 1.32 0.66 -4.52
CA THR A 79 2.78 0.75 -4.41
C THR A 79 3.28 1.02 -2.98
N TYR A 80 2.38 1.08 -1.99
CA TYR A 80 2.72 1.11 -0.57
C TYR A 80 2.89 -0.29 0.04
N SER A 81 2.46 -1.33 -0.67
CA SER A 81 2.80 -2.73 -0.39
C SER A 81 4.09 -3.14 -1.08
N THR A 82 4.91 -3.94 -0.41
CA THR A 82 6.22 -4.40 -0.95
C THR A 82 6.06 -5.24 -2.20
N ASP A 83 5.13 -6.19 -2.17
CA ASP A 83 4.84 -7.10 -3.28
C ASP A 83 4.28 -6.35 -4.49
N ALA A 84 3.28 -5.51 -4.29
CA ALA A 84 2.72 -4.70 -5.36
C ALA A 84 3.76 -3.73 -5.95
N PHE A 85 4.59 -3.09 -5.12
CA PHE A 85 5.69 -2.27 -5.61
C PHE A 85 6.67 -3.09 -6.46
N MET A 86 7.07 -4.28 -5.97
CA MET A 86 7.96 -5.18 -6.69
C MET A 86 7.39 -5.57 -8.07
N TRP A 87 6.09 -5.90 -8.14
CA TRP A 87 5.41 -6.19 -9.41
C TRP A 87 5.35 -4.98 -10.35
N SER A 88 5.39 -3.74 -9.82
CA SER A 88 5.44 -2.51 -10.63
C SER A 88 6.81 -2.23 -11.25
N LEU A 89 7.85 -2.96 -10.88
CA LEU A 89 9.19 -2.78 -11.42
C LEU A 89 9.25 -3.20 -12.89
N PRO A 90 10.06 -2.51 -13.73
CA PRO A 90 10.11 -2.76 -15.17
C PRO A 90 10.47 -4.19 -15.55
N PHE A 91 11.35 -4.86 -14.80
CA PHE A 91 11.75 -6.26 -15.06
C PHE A 91 10.64 -7.26 -14.71
N MET A 92 9.65 -6.85 -13.91
CA MET A 92 8.43 -7.62 -13.59
C MET A 92 7.25 -7.23 -14.49
N ASN A 93 7.51 -6.56 -15.61
CA ASN A 93 6.56 -6.06 -16.60
C ASN A 93 5.94 -4.68 -16.29
N GLY A 94 6.15 -4.10 -15.11
CA GLY A 94 5.80 -2.72 -14.75
C GLY A 94 4.31 -2.40 -14.75
N LYS A 95 3.44 -3.41 -14.61
CA LYS A 95 1.97 -3.24 -14.69
C LYS A 95 1.29 -3.84 -13.47
N GLY A 96 0.12 -3.30 -13.12
CA GLY A 96 -0.75 -3.88 -12.11
C GLY A 96 -0.56 -3.37 -10.70
N ALA A 97 0.35 -2.42 -10.48
CA ALA A 97 0.46 -1.72 -9.20
C ALA A 97 0.66 -0.23 -9.41
N SER A 98 -0.14 0.55 -8.73
CA SER A 98 -0.28 2.00 -8.87
C SER A 98 -0.35 2.66 -7.49
N PRO A 99 -0.18 3.99 -7.39
CA PRO A 99 -0.35 4.72 -6.13
C PRO A 99 -1.78 4.64 -5.57
N LEU A 100 -1.94 5.07 -4.33
CA LEU A 100 -3.24 5.10 -3.61
C LEU A 100 -4.34 5.82 -4.39
N ALA A 101 -4.03 6.96 -4.99
CA ALA A 101 -4.98 7.76 -5.76
C ALA A 101 -5.53 7.01 -6.98
N ASP A 102 -4.65 6.29 -7.69
CA ASP A 102 -5.04 5.48 -8.84
C ASP A 102 -6.00 4.34 -8.44
N ALA A 103 -5.84 3.77 -7.23
CA ALA A 103 -6.74 2.74 -6.75
C ALA A 103 -8.16 3.28 -6.56
N CYS A 104 -8.33 4.49 -6.01
CA CYS A 104 -9.62 5.17 -5.92
C CYS A 104 -10.23 5.40 -7.30
N ASP A 105 -9.45 5.97 -8.23
CA ASP A 105 -9.92 6.27 -9.59
C ASP A 105 -10.24 5.00 -10.38
N TYR A 106 -9.46 3.94 -10.20
CA TYR A 106 -9.72 2.64 -10.82
C TYR A 106 -11.01 2.00 -10.30
N ALA A 107 -11.23 2.02 -8.99
CA ALA A 107 -12.45 1.52 -8.36
C ALA A 107 -13.69 2.24 -8.92
N ARG A 108 -13.61 3.57 -9.08
CA ARG A 108 -14.71 4.41 -9.56
C ARG A 108 -14.95 4.29 -11.05
N PHE A 109 -13.90 4.45 -11.88
CA PHE A 109 -14.06 4.63 -13.32
C PHE A 109 -13.86 3.37 -14.15
N CYS A 110 -13.01 2.43 -13.68
CA CYS A 110 -12.65 1.24 -14.44
C CYS A 110 -13.46 0.01 -14.00
N SER A 111 -13.55 -0.21 -12.69
CA SER A 111 -14.25 -1.38 -12.13
C SER A 111 -15.70 -1.07 -11.76
N ALA A 112 -16.07 0.22 -11.64
CA ALA A 112 -17.41 0.68 -11.25
C ALA A 112 -17.91 -0.04 -9.99
N LEU A 113 -17.05 -0.12 -8.96
CA LEU A 113 -17.39 -0.75 -7.69
C LEU A 113 -18.36 0.13 -6.90
N ASP A 114 -19.17 -0.50 -6.05
CA ASP A 114 -20.00 0.21 -5.06
C ASP A 114 -19.17 0.53 -3.81
N PHE A 115 -18.19 -0.34 -3.49
CA PHE A 115 -17.26 -0.14 -2.37
C PHE A 115 -15.93 -0.83 -2.61
N TRP A 116 -14.89 -0.37 -1.92
CA TRP A 116 -13.57 -1.00 -1.91
C TRP A 116 -12.82 -0.71 -0.61
N SER A 117 -11.81 -1.49 -0.30
CA SER A 117 -10.91 -1.27 0.83
C SER A 117 -9.46 -1.31 0.40
N ILE A 118 -8.68 -0.32 0.87
CA ILE A 118 -7.23 -0.37 0.78
C ILE A 118 -6.69 -1.35 1.84
N ASN A 119 -5.78 -2.23 1.42
CA ASN A 119 -5.22 -3.26 2.29
C ASN A 119 -3.73 -3.48 2.06
N ASP A 120 -2.96 -2.41 1.90
CA ASP A 120 -1.50 -2.52 1.81
C ASP A 120 -0.93 -3.24 3.03
N HIS A 121 0.11 -4.06 2.83
CA HIS A 121 0.75 -4.80 3.91
C HIS A 121 1.25 -3.88 5.03
N ALA A 122 0.75 -4.07 6.25
CA ALA A 122 1.13 -3.30 7.42
C ALA A 122 2.62 -3.41 7.74
N GLU A 123 3.27 -4.52 7.37
CA GLU A 123 4.70 -4.77 7.54
C GLU A 123 5.58 -3.79 6.75
N ALA A 124 5.02 -3.21 5.67
CA ALA A 124 5.65 -2.18 4.86
C ALA A 124 5.16 -0.76 5.20
N SER A 125 4.17 -0.64 6.07
CA SER A 125 3.61 0.66 6.45
C SER A 125 4.59 1.42 7.34
N THR A 126 4.72 2.71 7.04
CA THR A 126 5.45 3.70 7.85
C THR A 126 4.47 4.78 8.30
N PRO A 127 4.80 5.62 9.30
CA PRO A 127 3.93 6.71 9.71
C PRO A 127 3.50 7.62 8.56
N ARG A 128 4.42 7.91 7.62
CA ARG A 128 4.12 8.69 6.42
C ARG A 128 3.12 7.96 5.52
N LYS A 129 3.42 6.70 5.17
CA LYS A 129 2.54 5.91 4.29
C LYS A 129 1.14 5.77 4.86
N TRP A 130 1.04 5.54 6.17
CA TRP A 130 -0.26 5.43 6.83
C TRP A 130 -1.04 6.75 6.82
N LEU A 131 -0.35 7.88 7.04
CA LEU A 131 -0.96 9.21 6.92
C LEU A 131 -1.46 9.46 5.50
N ASP A 132 -0.64 9.19 4.48
CA ASP A 132 -1.02 9.31 3.08
C ASP A 132 -2.23 8.42 2.74
N THR A 133 -2.27 7.18 3.27
CA THR A 133 -3.37 6.24 3.09
C THR A 133 -4.67 6.81 3.66
N LYS A 134 -4.66 7.27 4.90
CA LYS A 134 -5.83 7.90 5.54
C LYS A 134 -6.34 9.09 4.73
N GLN A 135 -5.44 10.00 4.36
CA GLN A 135 -5.79 11.18 3.59
C GLN A 135 -6.36 10.84 2.21
N SER A 136 -5.79 9.84 1.53
CA SER A 136 -6.27 9.41 0.22
C SER A 136 -7.67 8.79 0.30
N ILE A 137 -7.94 7.96 1.29
CA ILE A 137 -9.28 7.38 1.51
C ILE A 137 -10.30 8.46 1.88
N GLN A 138 -9.94 9.40 2.76
CA GLN A 138 -10.82 10.53 3.10
C GLN A 138 -11.13 11.40 1.86
N GLN A 139 -10.13 11.69 1.02
CA GLN A 139 -10.34 12.44 -0.23
C GLN A 139 -11.23 11.68 -1.20
N CYS A 140 -11.05 10.36 -1.33
CA CYS A 140 -11.87 9.50 -2.18
C CYS A 140 -13.34 9.53 -1.74
N ASN A 141 -13.61 9.43 -0.44
CA ASN A 141 -14.96 9.50 0.12
C ASN A 141 -15.58 10.91 0.00
N ASN A 142 -14.78 11.97 0.23
CA ASN A 142 -15.28 13.36 0.09
C ASN A 142 -15.75 13.66 -1.35
N LEU A 143 -15.14 13.05 -2.36
CA LEU A 143 -15.62 13.18 -3.73
C LEU A 143 -16.96 12.49 -3.96
N SER A 144 -17.23 11.40 -3.23
CA SER A 144 -18.48 10.63 -3.32
C SER A 144 -19.61 11.25 -2.48
N GLU A 145 -19.33 12.26 -1.67
CA GLU A 145 -20.35 12.87 -0.79
C GLU A 145 -21.53 13.40 -1.60
N GLY A 146 -22.72 12.85 -1.30
CA GLY A 146 -23.98 13.20 -1.98
C GLY A 146 -24.16 12.60 -3.38
N THR A 147 -23.29 11.69 -3.82
CA THR A 147 -23.37 11.05 -5.15
C THR A 147 -23.67 9.56 -5.11
N ASP A 148 -23.44 8.90 -3.97
CA ASP A 148 -23.59 7.44 -3.77
C ASP A 148 -22.85 6.60 -4.83
N ASP A 149 -21.73 7.14 -5.38
CA ASP A 149 -21.03 6.49 -6.48
C ASP A 149 -19.99 5.46 -6.02
N LEU A 150 -19.37 5.67 -4.85
CA LEU A 150 -18.31 4.80 -4.32
C LEU A 150 -18.14 5.00 -2.81
N VAL A 151 -17.99 3.92 -2.07
CA VAL A 151 -17.56 3.93 -0.66
C VAL A 151 -16.16 3.34 -0.55
N SER A 152 -15.23 4.07 0.10
CA SER A 152 -13.85 3.65 0.30
C SER A 152 -13.59 3.38 1.78
N PHE A 153 -13.16 2.16 2.11
CA PHE A 153 -12.81 1.77 3.46
C PHE A 153 -11.32 1.90 3.72
N LEU A 154 -10.98 2.35 4.91
CA LEU A 154 -9.61 2.36 5.41
C LEU A 154 -9.27 0.98 5.96
N GLY A 155 -8.09 0.48 5.65
CA GLY A 155 -7.63 -0.80 6.16
C GLY A 155 -6.14 -1.05 5.90
N TRP A 156 -5.71 -2.21 6.33
CA TRP A 156 -4.39 -2.78 6.02
C TRP A 156 -4.46 -4.29 6.02
N GLU A 157 -3.47 -4.93 5.44
CA GLU A 157 -3.27 -6.37 5.58
C GLU A 157 -2.21 -6.67 6.64
N TRP A 158 -2.59 -7.46 7.64
CA TRP A 158 -1.69 -8.02 8.64
C TRP A 158 -1.20 -9.40 8.17
N THR A 159 0.13 -9.57 8.03
CA THR A 159 0.74 -10.76 7.42
C THR A 159 1.74 -11.41 8.36
N GLN A 160 1.32 -12.47 9.05
CA GLN A 160 2.17 -13.24 9.95
C GLN A 160 2.55 -14.57 9.30
N VAL A 161 3.68 -14.56 8.61
CA VAL A 161 4.26 -15.76 8.00
C VAL A 161 5.50 -16.21 8.77
N ASP A 162 5.63 -17.51 8.96
CA ASP A 162 6.74 -18.11 9.71
C ASP A 162 7.06 -19.51 9.13
N PRO A 163 8.33 -19.95 9.10
CA PRO A 163 8.69 -21.31 8.73
C PRO A 163 8.12 -22.38 9.68
N ASN A 164 7.89 -22.02 10.94
CA ASN A 164 7.23 -22.90 11.90
C ASN A 164 5.71 -22.75 11.77
N PRO A 165 4.97 -23.83 11.42
CA PRO A 165 3.51 -23.80 11.28
C PRO A 165 2.76 -23.26 12.50
N GLU A 166 3.28 -23.44 13.72
CA GLU A 166 2.66 -22.95 14.95
C GLU A 166 2.63 -21.43 15.05
N ASN A 167 3.51 -20.74 14.33
CA ASN A 167 3.61 -19.28 14.28
C ASN A 167 3.14 -18.68 12.93
N HIS A 168 2.70 -19.56 12.02
CA HIS A 168 2.21 -19.15 10.70
C HIS A 168 0.70 -18.92 10.76
N TYR A 169 0.30 -17.66 10.88
CA TYR A 169 -1.11 -17.28 11.01
C TYR A 169 -1.73 -16.76 9.71
N GLY A 170 -0.94 -16.73 8.62
CA GLY A 170 -1.38 -16.26 7.30
C GLY A 170 -1.69 -14.76 7.27
N HIS A 171 -2.62 -14.39 6.43
CA HIS A 171 -2.96 -13.03 6.09
C HIS A 171 -4.33 -12.64 6.65
N LYS A 172 -4.51 -11.37 7.02
CA LYS A 172 -5.78 -10.84 7.51
C LYS A 172 -5.97 -9.40 7.07
N ASN A 173 -7.02 -9.14 6.31
CA ASN A 173 -7.44 -7.77 6.05
C ASN A 173 -8.13 -7.22 7.29
N VAL A 174 -7.61 -6.13 7.81
CA VAL A 174 -8.23 -5.32 8.87
C VAL A 174 -8.85 -4.11 8.19
N ILE A 175 -10.16 -3.95 8.33
CA ILE A 175 -10.94 -2.93 7.63
C ILE A 175 -11.75 -2.15 8.65
N PHE A 176 -11.69 -0.81 8.59
CA PHE A 176 -12.43 0.09 9.48
C PHE A 176 -13.65 0.66 8.78
N LEU A 177 -14.74 0.77 9.52
CA LEU A 177 -15.93 1.49 9.05
C LEU A 177 -15.69 2.99 9.02
N GLU A 178 -14.95 3.50 9.99
CA GLU A 178 -14.66 4.92 10.15
C GLU A 178 -13.34 5.31 9.48
N THR A 179 -13.24 6.59 9.11
CA THR A 179 -12.02 7.18 8.55
C THR A 179 -11.53 8.40 9.35
N ASP A 180 -12.26 8.77 10.43
CA ASP A 180 -11.89 9.89 11.30
C ASP A 180 -10.64 9.57 12.11
N ASP A 181 -9.68 10.49 12.13
CA ASP A 181 -8.39 10.33 12.82
C ASP A 181 -8.52 10.10 14.33
N SER A 182 -9.62 10.50 14.95
CA SER A 182 -9.88 10.27 16.39
C SER A 182 -10.37 8.86 16.70
N LEU A 183 -10.90 8.16 15.70
CA LEU A 183 -11.52 6.84 15.82
C LEU A 183 -10.62 5.71 15.34
N VAL A 184 -9.77 5.96 14.36
CA VAL A 184 -8.89 4.94 13.78
C VAL A 184 -7.47 5.01 14.35
N PRO A 185 -6.70 3.91 14.34
CA PRO A 185 -5.32 3.92 14.79
C PRO A 185 -4.45 4.95 14.04
N PRO A 186 -3.56 5.68 14.72
CA PRO A 186 -2.65 6.64 14.08
C PRO A 186 -1.53 5.96 13.28
N ARG A 187 -1.43 4.64 13.33
CA ARG A 187 -0.50 3.79 12.57
C ARG A 187 -1.15 2.43 12.30
N ALA A 188 -0.75 1.76 11.23
CA ALA A 188 -1.13 0.37 10.99
C ALA A 188 -0.45 -0.54 12.02
N ILE A 189 -1.13 -1.61 12.42
CA ILE A 189 -0.59 -2.63 13.31
C ILE A 189 -0.11 -3.78 12.43
N GLY A 190 1.20 -3.94 12.31
CA GLY A 190 1.79 -5.01 11.51
C GLY A 190 2.05 -6.28 12.30
N SER A 191 2.55 -7.29 11.63
CA SER A 191 2.94 -8.56 12.26
C SER A 191 4.33 -8.48 12.88
N GLY A 192 4.67 -9.53 13.62
CA GLY A 192 6.05 -9.88 13.96
C GLY A 192 6.64 -10.92 13.00
N GLY A 193 7.74 -11.57 13.41
CA GLY A 193 8.30 -12.71 12.67
C GLY A 193 9.09 -12.34 11.41
N VAL A 194 8.96 -13.19 10.38
CA VAL A 194 9.86 -13.15 9.22
C VAL A 194 9.56 -11.97 8.28
N ALA A 195 8.28 -11.64 8.06
CA ALA A 195 7.91 -10.60 7.11
C ALA A 195 8.52 -9.23 7.45
N PRO A 196 8.28 -8.63 8.64
CA PRO A 196 8.88 -7.36 8.99
C PRO A 196 10.41 -7.44 9.14
N LEU A 197 10.96 -8.61 9.54
CA LEU A 197 12.41 -8.81 9.61
C LEU A 197 13.05 -8.66 8.22
N VAL A 198 12.50 -9.33 7.21
CA VAL A 198 13.02 -9.24 5.82
C VAL A 198 12.90 -7.82 5.29
N MET A 199 11.78 -7.15 5.54
CA MET A 199 11.60 -5.75 5.13
C MET A 199 12.67 -4.82 5.75
N ARG A 200 13.02 -5.06 7.02
CA ARG A 200 14.00 -4.25 7.75
C ARG A 200 15.47 -4.58 7.43
N LEU A 201 15.76 -5.72 6.80
CA LEU A 201 17.11 -5.99 6.27
C LEU A 201 17.46 -5.06 5.11
N GLY A 202 16.45 -4.54 4.40
CA GLY A 202 16.62 -3.67 3.25
C GLY A 202 17.15 -4.37 2.02
N LEU A 203 17.35 -3.60 0.96
CA LEU A 203 17.92 -4.12 -0.28
C LEU A 203 19.43 -3.84 -0.37
N PRO A 204 20.25 -4.83 -0.79
CA PRO A 204 21.59 -4.54 -1.24
C PRO A 204 21.55 -3.52 -2.39
N TRP A 205 22.42 -2.52 -2.37
CA TRP A 205 22.50 -1.49 -3.41
C TRP A 205 22.62 -2.04 -4.85
N THR A 206 23.16 -3.24 -4.99
CA THR A 206 23.25 -3.93 -6.28
C THR A 206 21.91 -4.32 -6.87
N MET A 207 20.88 -4.52 -6.05
CA MET A 207 19.52 -4.87 -6.50
C MET A 207 18.79 -3.70 -7.14
N SER A 208 19.23 -2.48 -6.88
CA SER A 208 18.72 -1.27 -7.56
C SER A 208 19.68 -0.80 -8.65
N ALA A 209 20.96 -0.74 -8.38
CA ALA A 209 21.95 -0.18 -9.29
C ALA A 209 22.18 -1.03 -10.56
N LEU A 210 22.22 -2.38 -10.45
CA LEU A 210 22.44 -3.23 -11.63
C LEU A 210 21.26 -3.16 -12.62
N PRO A 211 20.00 -3.36 -12.21
CA PRO A 211 18.87 -3.15 -13.12
C PRO A 211 18.82 -1.73 -13.70
N ALA A 212 19.12 -0.70 -12.90
CA ALA A 212 19.15 0.69 -13.36
C ALA A 212 20.22 0.95 -14.45
N THR A 213 21.31 0.18 -14.50
CA THR A 213 22.29 0.26 -15.58
C THR A 213 21.80 -0.40 -16.88
N LEU A 214 20.97 -1.42 -16.76
CA LEU A 214 20.42 -2.17 -17.89
C LEU A 214 19.17 -1.49 -18.49
N ASP A 215 18.44 -0.74 -17.66
CA ASP A 215 17.24 -0.01 -18.06
C ASP A 215 17.32 1.44 -17.60
N LEU A 216 18.12 2.21 -18.31
CA LEU A 216 18.36 3.63 -18.00
C LEU A 216 17.10 4.48 -18.08
N LYS A 217 16.11 4.09 -18.88
CA LYS A 217 14.84 4.81 -19.03
C LYS A 217 14.03 4.75 -17.74
N ASN A 218 14.03 3.62 -17.08
CA ASN A 218 13.22 3.35 -15.90
C ASN A 218 14.06 3.30 -14.61
N ARG A 219 15.32 3.74 -14.64
CA ARG A 219 16.26 3.67 -13.52
C ARG A 219 15.72 4.22 -12.21
N ASP A 220 14.93 5.30 -12.29
CA ASP A 220 14.40 5.98 -11.11
C ASP A 220 13.42 5.09 -10.34
N ARG A 221 12.73 4.14 -11.01
CA ARG A 221 11.84 3.17 -10.39
C ARG A 221 12.59 2.17 -9.51
N PHE A 222 13.77 1.71 -9.97
CA PHE A 222 14.62 0.80 -9.18
C PHE A 222 15.17 1.49 -7.93
N PHE A 223 15.57 2.76 -8.05
CA PHE A 223 16.04 3.53 -6.90
C PHE A 223 14.91 3.95 -5.96
N ALA A 224 13.69 4.18 -6.48
CA ALA A 224 12.52 4.41 -5.64
C ALA A 224 12.20 3.17 -4.78
N PHE A 225 12.38 1.96 -5.34
CA PHE A 225 12.20 0.72 -4.58
C PHE A 225 13.26 0.57 -3.47
N ASP A 226 14.50 0.99 -3.69
CA ASP A 226 15.52 1.05 -2.63
C ASP A 226 15.11 2.03 -1.52
N LYS A 227 14.62 3.22 -1.89
CA LYS A 227 14.09 4.21 -0.94
C LYS A 227 12.90 3.72 -0.13
N PHE A 228 12.05 2.90 -0.72
CA PHE A 228 10.95 2.24 -0.02
C PHE A 228 11.44 1.43 1.19
N PHE A 229 12.53 0.65 1.03
CA PHE A 229 13.12 -0.09 2.14
C PHE A 229 13.88 0.80 3.12
N ASP A 230 14.56 1.86 2.64
CA ASP A 230 15.22 2.83 3.52
C ASP A 230 14.24 3.45 4.51
N GLU A 231 13.04 3.80 4.05
CA GLU A 231 11.98 4.36 4.89
C GLU A 231 11.52 3.36 5.97
N ILE A 232 11.32 2.09 5.60
CA ILE A 232 10.96 1.03 6.56
C ILE A 232 12.07 0.83 7.60
N GLN A 233 13.33 0.80 7.18
CA GLN A 233 14.48 0.66 8.07
C GLN A 233 14.63 1.83 9.04
N ALA A 234 14.32 3.04 8.58
CA ALA A 234 14.40 4.26 9.40
C ALA A 234 13.27 4.35 10.43
N THR A 235 12.16 3.62 10.26
CA THR A 235 11.03 3.63 11.18
C THR A 235 11.35 2.77 12.41
N PRO A 236 11.42 3.31 13.63
CA PRO A 236 11.72 2.55 14.84
C PRO A 236 10.58 1.56 15.17
N ILE A 237 10.90 0.49 15.88
CA ILE A 237 9.87 -0.40 16.45
C ILE A 237 9.30 0.26 17.71
N CYS A 238 7.99 0.20 17.87
CA CYS A 238 7.31 0.73 19.05
C CYS A 238 7.73 -0.02 20.33
N PRO A 239 7.72 0.65 21.50
CA PRO A 239 7.93 0.01 22.78
C PRO A 239 6.93 -1.13 23.01
N GLN A 240 7.43 -2.26 23.51
CA GLN A 240 6.59 -3.42 23.84
C GLN A 240 5.89 -3.22 25.19
N GLY A 241 4.70 -3.82 25.34
CA GLY A 241 3.94 -3.80 26.61
C GLY A 241 3.30 -2.45 26.94
N VAL A 242 3.22 -1.56 25.97
CA VAL A 242 2.53 -0.26 26.08
C VAL A 242 1.19 -0.37 25.35
N SER A 243 0.12 0.24 25.90
CA SER A 243 -1.18 0.37 25.23
C SER A 243 -1.00 1.01 23.85
N THR A 244 -1.72 0.50 22.85
CA THR A 244 -1.63 1.05 21.48
C THR A 244 -1.98 2.55 21.44
N ARG A 245 -2.83 3.02 22.37
CA ARG A 245 -3.19 4.45 22.46
C ARG A 245 -2.08 5.36 23.02
N ASP A 246 -1.16 4.78 23.80
CA ASP A 246 -0.07 5.52 24.46
C ASP A 246 1.26 5.45 23.69
N LEU A 247 1.30 4.68 22.61
CA LEU A 247 2.50 4.53 21.79
C LEU A 247 2.79 5.80 20.96
N PRO A 248 4.08 6.10 20.69
CA PRO A 248 4.47 7.15 19.74
C PRO A 248 3.84 6.90 18.37
N ILE A 249 3.50 7.98 17.65
CA ILE A 249 2.88 7.87 16.31
C ILE A 249 3.90 7.52 15.21
N ASP A 250 5.19 7.70 15.47
CA ASP A 250 6.30 7.60 14.52
C ASP A 250 7.05 6.26 14.61
N CYS A 251 6.39 5.20 15.08
CA CYS A 251 6.99 3.87 15.19
C CYS A 251 6.14 2.79 14.50
N TYR A 252 6.76 1.66 14.20
CA TYR A 252 6.11 0.45 13.71
C TYR A 252 5.57 -0.36 14.88
N GLU A 253 4.25 -0.56 14.93
CA GLU A 253 3.59 -1.31 15.97
C GLU A 253 3.42 -2.77 15.57
N GLU A 254 3.84 -3.70 16.46
CA GLU A 254 3.80 -5.14 16.20
C GLU A 254 2.69 -5.83 16.97
N ALA A 255 2.00 -6.76 16.30
CA ALA A 255 1.17 -7.80 16.87
C ALA A 255 1.68 -9.16 16.39
N THR A 256 2.34 -9.93 17.23
CA THR A 256 3.06 -11.16 16.85
C THR A 256 2.16 -12.38 16.71
N ASN A 257 0.88 -12.25 17.00
CA ASN A 257 -0.14 -13.27 16.79
C ASN A 257 -1.54 -12.63 16.75
N PRO A 258 -2.58 -13.37 16.29
CA PRO A 258 -3.92 -12.81 16.17
C PRO A 258 -4.55 -12.32 17.48
N ASN A 259 -4.25 -12.95 18.60
CA ASN A 259 -4.81 -12.52 19.91
C ASN A 259 -4.32 -11.11 20.24
N ILE A 260 -3.01 -10.87 20.10
CA ILE A 260 -2.42 -9.54 20.32
C ILE A 260 -2.99 -8.51 19.34
N LEU A 261 -3.18 -8.90 18.06
CA LEU A 261 -3.81 -8.02 17.07
C LEU A 261 -5.22 -7.61 17.52
N PHE A 262 -6.06 -8.59 17.89
CA PHE A 262 -7.42 -8.31 18.33
C PHE A 262 -7.47 -7.53 19.64
N ASP A 263 -6.56 -7.77 20.58
CA ASP A 263 -6.51 -7.02 21.83
C ASP A 263 -6.15 -5.55 21.57
N LYS A 264 -5.18 -5.28 20.70
CA LYS A 264 -4.85 -3.91 20.27
C LYS A 264 -6.00 -3.23 19.52
N LEU A 265 -6.68 -3.93 18.61
CA LEU A 265 -7.83 -3.39 17.89
C LEU A 265 -9.00 -3.04 18.82
N LYS A 266 -9.24 -3.80 19.89
CA LYS A 266 -10.28 -3.50 20.90
C LYS A 266 -10.02 -2.23 21.70
N GLU A 267 -8.77 -1.76 21.77
CA GLU A 267 -8.46 -0.49 22.43
C GLU A 267 -8.96 0.73 21.64
N TRP A 268 -9.34 0.54 20.36
CA TRP A 268 -9.92 1.56 19.50
C TRP A 268 -11.44 1.37 19.41
N ASP A 269 -12.21 2.44 19.72
CA ASP A 269 -13.68 2.42 19.73
C ASP A 269 -14.29 2.50 18.31
N SER A 270 -13.54 2.15 17.29
CA SER A 270 -14.02 2.11 15.91
C SER A 270 -14.50 0.72 15.55
N PRO A 271 -15.65 0.58 14.90
CA PRO A 271 -16.07 -0.68 14.32
C PRO A 271 -15.06 -1.13 13.26
N TYR A 272 -14.62 -2.38 13.35
CA TYR A 272 -13.71 -2.99 12.39
C TYR A 272 -14.18 -4.39 11.99
N MET A 273 -13.74 -4.84 10.84
CA MET A 273 -13.88 -6.21 10.35
C MET A 273 -12.50 -6.79 10.08
N VAL A 274 -12.33 -8.09 10.38
CA VAL A 274 -11.11 -8.83 10.04
C VAL A 274 -11.47 -10.00 9.15
N ILE A 275 -10.88 -10.05 7.95
CA ILE A 275 -11.11 -11.10 6.95
C ILE A 275 -9.83 -11.91 6.82
N PRO A 276 -9.77 -13.17 7.34
CA PRO A 276 -8.63 -14.04 7.14
C PRO A 276 -8.62 -14.58 5.70
N HIS A 277 -7.42 -14.69 5.14
CA HIS A 277 -7.16 -15.34 3.84
C HIS A 277 -5.74 -15.90 3.79
N GLY A 278 -5.39 -16.63 2.72
CA GLY A 278 -4.07 -17.23 2.52
C GLY A 278 -4.14 -18.60 1.91
#